data_d315181129787175b5ac0e576a17bb73
#
_entry.id   d315181129787175b5ac0e576a17bb73
#
_cell.length_a   1.000
_cell.length_b   1.000
_cell.length_c   1.000
_cell.angle_alpha   90.00
_cell.angle_beta   90.00
_cell.angle_gamma   90.00
#
_symmetry.space_group_name_H-M   'P 1'
#
loop_
_entity.id
_entity.type
_entity.pdbx_description
1 polymer ?
#
loop_
_entity_poly.entity_id
_entity_poly.type
_entity_poly.pdbx_seq_one_letter_code
_entity_poly.pdbx_strand_id
1 'polypeptide(L)'
;VRAVLDVNVLVSAVLSARGAPAEIVRRNREGAFELITSDLLIAELVRTLAYPKIRKRIPVEKALAYVSWVRDHGTNAEDPSGPLPVHSPDPGDDYLLALAIDRRALLVTGDQHLLGLSDDLPIVTPAAFMHRLKRQP
;
A
#
# COMPACT_ATOMS: atom_id res chain seq x y z
N VAL A 1 1.69 -14.95 1.24
CA VAL A 1 1.82 -13.68 1.96
C VAL A 1 0.81 -12.69 1.43
N ARG A 2 0.19 -11.95 2.33
CA ARG A 2 -0.75 -10.87 2.02
C ARG A 2 -0.14 -9.56 2.45
N ALA A 3 -0.34 -8.52 1.66
CA ALA A 3 0.16 -7.19 1.99
C ALA A 3 -0.82 -6.09 1.59
N VAL A 4 -0.93 -5.09 2.44
CA VAL A 4 -1.55 -3.81 2.13
C VAL A 4 -0.40 -2.84 1.87
N LEU A 5 -0.38 -2.20 0.71
CA LEU A 5 0.63 -1.20 0.40
C LEU A 5 0.05 0.18 0.68
N ASP A 6 0.73 0.95 1.54
CA ASP A 6 0.36 2.34 1.78
C ASP A 6 0.35 3.10 0.44
N VAL A 7 -0.57 4.04 0.29
CA VAL A 7 -0.71 4.84 -0.93
C VAL A 7 0.62 5.46 -1.36
N ASN A 8 1.42 5.92 -0.40
CA ASN A 8 2.72 6.51 -0.73
C ASN A 8 3.69 5.50 -1.35
N VAL A 9 3.59 4.23 -0.96
CA VAL A 9 4.39 3.16 -1.58
C VAL A 9 3.92 2.94 -3.02
N LEU A 10 2.61 2.89 -3.24
CA LEU A 10 2.02 2.73 -4.57
C LEU A 10 2.39 3.89 -5.50
N VAL A 11 2.33 5.12 -4.99
CA VAL A 11 2.69 6.32 -5.77
C VAL A 11 4.18 6.32 -6.08
N SER A 12 5.03 6.00 -5.11
CA SER A 12 6.49 5.95 -5.32
C SER A 12 6.85 4.93 -6.39
N ALA A 13 6.13 3.80 -6.46
CA ALA A 13 6.39 2.76 -7.45
C ALA A 13 6.18 3.24 -8.88
N VAL A 14 5.22 4.14 -9.10
CA VAL A 14 4.95 4.67 -10.44
C VAL A 14 5.77 5.92 -10.76
N LEU A 15 6.23 6.64 -9.72
CA LEU A 15 7.09 7.81 -9.91
C LEU A 15 8.52 7.44 -10.26
N SER A 16 9.01 6.31 -9.80
CA SER A 16 10.38 5.88 -10.01
C SER A 16 10.41 4.39 -10.33
N ALA A 17 11.07 4.03 -11.43
CA ALA A 17 11.28 2.63 -11.80
C ALA A 17 12.31 1.93 -10.91
N ARG A 18 13.04 2.68 -10.09
CA ARG A 18 14.07 2.15 -9.19
C ARG A 18 13.60 2.23 -7.74
N GLY A 19 14.13 1.33 -6.92
CA GLY A 19 13.87 1.31 -5.50
C GLY A 19 12.87 0.23 -5.09
N ALA A 20 12.73 0.06 -3.79
CA ALA A 20 11.89 -0.99 -3.23
C ALA A 20 10.42 -0.90 -3.63
N PRO A 21 9.77 0.28 -3.63
CA PRO A 21 8.37 0.34 -4.06
C PRO A 21 8.11 -0.22 -5.46
N ALA A 22 8.93 0.17 -6.44
CA ALA A 22 8.79 -0.34 -7.81
C ALA A 22 9.03 -1.84 -7.89
N GLU A 23 10.02 -2.34 -7.14
CA GLU A 23 10.32 -3.76 -7.09
C GLU A 23 9.15 -4.56 -6.49
N ILE A 24 8.55 -4.04 -5.43
CA ILE A 24 7.39 -4.68 -4.80
C ILE A 24 6.25 -4.83 -5.79
N VAL A 25 5.94 -3.79 -6.55
CA VAL A 25 4.87 -3.83 -7.54
C VAL A 25 5.20 -4.85 -8.64
N ARG A 26 6.45 -4.90 -9.09
CA ARG A 26 6.87 -5.92 -10.06
C ARG A 26 6.68 -7.33 -9.51
N ARG A 27 7.05 -7.56 -8.24
CA ARG A 27 6.88 -8.88 -7.60
C ARG A 27 5.41 -9.26 -7.45
N ASN A 28 4.55 -8.30 -7.17
CA ASN A 28 3.12 -8.57 -7.15
C ASN A 28 2.61 -8.97 -8.53
N ARG A 29 3.08 -8.29 -9.58
CA ARG A 29 2.73 -8.62 -10.97
C ARG A 29 3.13 -10.04 -11.32
N GLU A 30 4.21 -10.54 -10.74
CA GLU A 30 4.70 -11.90 -10.92
C GLU A 30 4.02 -12.92 -10.00
N GLY A 31 3.08 -12.49 -9.18
CA GLY A 31 2.35 -13.38 -8.29
C GLY A 31 3.02 -13.72 -6.97
N ALA A 32 4.04 -12.95 -6.56
CA ALA A 32 4.83 -13.26 -5.36
C ALA A 32 4.04 -13.08 -4.06
N PHE A 33 3.00 -12.27 -4.05
CA PHE A 33 2.15 -12.06 -2.88
C PHE A 33 0.78 -11.56 -3.28
N GLU A 34 -0.19 -11.70 -2.37
CA GLU A 34 -1.54 -11.19 -2.57
C GLU A 34 -1.62 -9.74 -2.11
N LEU A 35 -1.98 -8.84 -3.01
CA LEU A 35 -2.17 -7.42 -2.71
C LEU A 35 -3.61 -7.21 -2.24
N ILE A 36 -3.77 -6.69 -1.02
CA ILE A 36 -5.08 -6.38 -0.47
C ILE A 36 -5.37 -4.90 -0.70
N THR A 37 -6.51 -4.62 -1.30
CA THR A 37 -6.99 -3.25 -1.53
C THR A 37 -8.37 -3.08 -0.94
N SER A 38 -8.84 -1.82 -0.86
CA SER A 38 -10.18 -1.49 -0.42
C SER A 38 -10.65 -0.24 -1.13
N ASP A 39 -11.94 0.06 -1.03
CA ASP A 39 -12.48 1.26 -1.66
C ASP A 39 -11.84 2.54 -1.11
N LEU A 40 -11.58 2.59 0.20
CA LEU A 40 -10.91 3.76 0.79
C LEU A 40 -9.49 3.91 0.27
N LEU A 41 -8.76 2.81 0.14
CA LEU A 41 -7.38 2.83 -0.37
C LEU A 41 -7.36 3.30 -1.82
N ILE A 42 -8.23 2.78 -2.65
CA ILE A 42 -8.32 3.18 -4.06
C ILE A 42 -8.70 4.66 -4.17
N ALA A 43 -9.66 5.13 -3.37
CA ALA A 43 -10.04 6.54 -3.37
C ALA A 43 -8.88 7.46 -2.98
N GLU A 44 -8.10 7.06 -1.99
CA GLU A 44 -6.92 7.82 -1.57
C GLU A 44 -5.84 7.83 -2.65
N LEU A 45 -5.65 6.71 -3.33
CA LEU A 45 -4.71 6.62 -4.45
C LEU A 45 -5.10 7.57 -5.57
N VAL A 46 -6.38 7.59 -5.95
CA VAL A 46 -6.90 8.51 -6.97
C VAL A 46 -6.64 9.96 -6.57
N ARG A 47 -6.95 10.30 -5.31
CA ARG A 47 -6.76 11.66 -4.80
C ARG A 47 -5.29 12.08 -4.82
N THR A 48 -4.40 11.20 -4.38
CA THR A 48 -2.96 11.49 -4.33
C THR A 48 -2.38 11.67 -5.73
N LEU A 49 -2.78 10.83 -6.68
CA LEU A 49 -2.32 10.94 -8.06
C LEU A 49 -2.82 12.22 -8.75
N ALA A 50 -3.85 12.87 -8.20
CA ALA A 50 -4.38 14.12 -8.73
C ALA A 50 -3.68 15.38 -8.16
N TYR A 51 -2.83 15.24 -7.15
CA TYR A 51 -2.09 16.40 -6.63
C TYR A 51 -1.23 17.01 -7.74
N PRO A 52 -1.18 18.35 -7.86
CA PRO A 52 -0.46 19.00 -8.97
C PRO A 52 0.99 18.55 -9.10
N LYS A 53 1.68 18.36 -7.98
CA LYS A 53 3.07 17.93 -7.96
C LYS A 53 3.25 16.55 -8.59
N ILE A 54 2.31 15.65 -8.32
CA ILE A 54 2.33 14.29 -8.87
C ILE A 54 1.87 14.31 -10.33
N ARG A 55 0.81 15.09 -10.63
CA ARG A 55 0.23 15.17 -11.98
C ARG A 55 1.24 15.68 -13.00
N LYS A 56 2.18 16.52 -12.59
CA LYS A 56 3.24 16.98 -13.48
C LYS A 56 4.12 15.86 -14.01
N ARG A 57 4.27 14.80 -13.22
CA ARG A 57 5.13 13.66 -13.57
C ARG A 57 4.34 12.47 -14.11
N ILE A 58 3.07 12.38 -13.75
CA ILE A 58 2.21 11.27 -14.14
C ILE A 58 0.96 11.84 -14.80
N PRO A 59 0.87 11.77 -16.14
CA PRO A 59 -0.32 12.25 -16.85
C PRO A 59 -1.57 11.50 -16.45
N VAL A 60 -2.73 12.12 -16.66
CA VAL A 60 -4.02 11.56 -16.22
C VAL A 60 -4.27 10.16 -16.79
N GLU A 61 -3.92 9.93 -18.05
CA GLU A 61 -4.14 8.62 -18.70
C GLU A 61 -3.32 7.54 -18.02
N LYS A 62 -2.08 7.84 -17.67
CA LYS A 62 -1.20 6.91 -16.96
C LYS A 62 -1.71 6.66 -15.55
N ALA A 63 -2.17 7.70 -14.86
CA ALA A 63 -2.72 7.58 -13.53
C ALA A 63 -3.96 6.68 -13.51
N LEU A 64 -4.88 6.88 -14.46
CA LEU A 64 -6.10 6.07 -14.56
C LEU A 64 -5.78 4.60 -14.88
N ALA A 65 -4.82 4.38 -15.77
CA ALA A 65 -4.39 3.01 -16.10
C ALA A 65 -3.78 2.32 -14.89
N TYR A 66 -2.99 3.04 -14.09
CA TYR A 66 -2.37 2.50 -12.89
C TYR A 66 -3.41 2.15 -11.83
N VAL A 67 -4.38 3.03 -11.60
CA VAL A 67 -5.48 2.76 -10.65
C VAL A 67 -6.26 1.51 -11.08
N SER A 68 -6.59 1.39 -12.36
CA SER A 68 -7.27 0.21 -12.89
C SER A 68 -6.45 -1.05 -12.66
N TRP A 69 -5.14 -0.97 -12.90
CA TRP A 69 -4.25 -2.10 -12.68
C TRP A 69 -4.24 -2.52 -11.22
N VAL A 70 -4.11 -1.57 -10.30
CA VAL A 70 -4.11 -1.86 -8.85
C VAL A 70 -5.43 -2.51 -8.44
N ARG A 71 -6.55 -1.97 -8.94
CA ARG A 71 -7.87 -2.51 -8.64
C ARG A 71 -8.03 -3.93 -9.16
N ASP A 72 -7.57 -4.20 -10.38
CA ASP A 72 -7.76 -5.50 -11.04
C ASP A 72 -6.83 -6.57 -10.48
N HIS A 73 -5.61 -6.21 -10.11
CA HIS A 73 -4.62 -7.15 -9.57
C HIS A 73 -4.73 -7.33 -8.06
N GLY A 74 -5.36 -6.39 -7.38
CA GLY A 74 -5.56 -6.51 -5.94
C GLY A 74 -6.79 -7.33 -5.61
N THR A 75 -6.80 -7.90 -4.41
CA THR A 75 -7.98 -8.49 -3.82
C THR A 75 -8.72 -7.37 -3.10
N ASN A 76 -9.89 -6.98 -3.60
CA ASN A 76 -10.66 -5.91 -2.98
C ASN A 76 -11.37 -6.45 -1.73
N ALA A 77 -11.02 -5.89 -0.59
CA ALA A 77 -11.59 -6.24 0.69
C ALA A 77 -12.49 -5.11 1.17
N GLU A 78 -13.51 -5.45 1.95
CA GLU A 78 -14.36 -4.45 2.57
C GLU A 78 -13.58 -3.74 3.67
N ASP A 79 -13.69 -2.41 3.73
CA ASP A 79 -13.08 -1.64 4.79
C ASP A 79 -13.76 -1.96 6.12
N PRO A 80 -13.02 -2.42 7.14
CA PRO A 80 -13.62 -2.76 8.42
C PRO A 80 -14.24 -1.57 9.11
N SER A 81 -15.34 -1.80 9.81
CA SER A 81 -15.97 -0.82 10.70
C SER A 81 -15.81 -1.32 12.13
N GLY A 82 -15.82 -0.38 13.07
CA GLY A 82 -15.70 -0.71 14.48
C GLY A 82 -14.37 -0.25 15.09
N PRO A 83 -14.19 -0.50 16.38
CA PRO A 83 -13.04 0.02 17.11
C PRO A 83 -11.75 -0.69 16.69
N LEU A 84 -10.66 0.10 16.64
CA LEU A 84 -9.31 -0.42 16.47
C LEU A 84 -8.65 -0.62 17.81
N PRO A 85 -7.81 -1.66 17.97
CA PRO A 85 -7.05 -1.85 19.20
C PRO A 85 -5.98 -0.77 19.40
N VAL A 86 -5.46 -0.20 18.31
CA VAL A 86 -4.43 0.82 18.32
C VAL A 86 -4.75 1.83 17.22
N HIS A 87 -4.51 3.11 17.49
CA HIS A 87 -4.71 4.18 16.51
C HIS A 87 -3.39 4.78 16.09
N SER A 88 -3.29 5.16 14.79
CA SER A 88 -2.18 5.94 14.27
C SER A 88 -2.22 7.37 14.83
N PRO A 89 -1.05 8.04 14.98
CA PRO A 89 -1.04 9.48 15.28
C PRO A 89 -1.81 10.31 14.26
N ASP A 90 -1.93 9.85 13.02
CA ASP A 90 -2.79 10.47 12.02
C ASP A 90 -4.04 9.59 11.85
N PRO A 91 -5.24 10.05 12.30
CA PRO A 91 -6.45 9.27 12.17
C PRO A 91 -6.82 8.91 10.72
N GLY A 92 -6.33 9.69 9.75
CA GLY A 92 -6.57 9.41 8.33
C GLY A 92 -5.93 8.10 7.87
N ASP A 93 -4.94 7.58 8.60
CA ASP A 93 -4.26 6.32 8.28
C ASP A 93 -4.86 5.10 8.99
N ASP A 94 -5.83 5.31 9.88
CA ASP A 94 -6.39 4.20 10.66
C ASP A 94 -7.05 3.13 9.80
N TYR A 95 -7.59 3.50 8.63
CA TYR A 95 -8.19 2.51 7.73
C TYR A 95 -7.16 1.49 7.21
N LEU A 96 -5.90 1.92 7.03
CA LEU A 96 -4.82 1.01 6.60
C LEU A 96 -4.53 -0.03 7.67
N LEU A 97 -4.47 0.40 8.93
CA LEU A 97 -4.28 -0.49 10.07
C LEU A 97 -5.43 -1.48 10.18
N ALA A 98 -6.66 -0.97 10.08
CA ALA A 98 -7.85 -1.79 10.17
C ALA A 98 -7.87 -2.87 9.09
N LEU A 99 -7.57 -2.48 7.86
CA LEU A 99 -7.54 -3.40 6.73
C LEU A 99 -6.49 -4.49 6.91
N ALA A 100 -5.28 -4.10 7.30
CA ALA A 100 -4.18 -5.04 7.48
C ALA A 100 -4.48 -6.05 8.61
N ILE A 101 -4.99 -5.56 9.73
CA ILE A 101 -5.33 -6.41 10.87
C ILE A 101 -6.46 -7.38 10.50
N ASP A 102 -7.52 -6.87 9.89
CA ASP A 102 -8.69 -7.69 9.52
C ASP A 102 -8.32 -8.80 8.56
N ARG A 103 -7.44 -8.52 7.60
CA ARG A 103 -7.06 -9.49 6.57
C ARG A 103 -5.81 -10.28 6.90
N ARG A 104 -5.24 -10.07 8.09
CA ARG A 104 -3.99 -10.73 8.52
C ARG A 104 -2.90 -10.51 7.48
N ALA A 105 -2.78 -9.26 7.03
CA ALA A 105 -1.83 -8.84 6.03
C ALA A 105 -0.75 -7.98 6.65
N LEU A 106 0.41 -7.92 6.00
CA LEU A 106 1.45 -6.95 6.37
C LEU A 106 1.05 -5.59 5.82
N LEU A 107 1.24 -4.54 6.61
CA LEU A 107 1.14 -3.17 6.11
C LEU A 107 2.53 -2.69 5.74
N VAL A 108 2.72 -2.38 4.46
CA VAL A 108 4.00 -1.91 3.93
C VAL A 108 3.93 -0.39 3.80
N THR A 109 4.79 0.30 4.52
CA THR A 109 4.77 1.76 4.57
C THR A 109 6.15 2.34 4.84
N GLY A 110 6.39 3.57 4.37
CA GLY A 110 7.56 4.35 4.73
C GLY A 110 7.24 5.43 5.77
N ASP A 111 5.99 5.54 6.21
CA ASP A 111 5.56 6.57 7.15
C ASP A 111 6.06 6.26 8.56
N GLN A 112 6.85 7.17 9.13
CA GLN A 112 7.43 6.99 10.46
C GLN A 112 6.37 6.89 11.56
N HIS A 113 5.24 7.55 11.40
CA HIS A 113 4.15 7.48 12.38
C HIS A 113 3.56 6.07 12.45
N LEU A 114 3.40 5.42 11.30
CA LEU A 114 2.92 4.05 11.26
C LEU A 114 4.00 3.06 11.70
N LEU A 115 5.25 3.27 11.25
CA LEU A 115 6.37 2.40 11.63
C LEU A 115 6.62 2.41 13.13
N GLY A 116 6.29 3.50 13.82
CA GLY A 116 6.38 3.58 15.28
C GLY A 116 5.47 2.60 16.00
N LEU A 117 4.48 2.03 15.31
CA LEU A 117 3.55 1.04 15.87
C LEU A 117 3.96 -0.39 15.54
N SER A 118 5.10 -0.60 14.88
CA SER A 118 5.49 -1.90 14.33
C SER A 118 5.82 -2.96 15.38
N ASP A 119 6.09 -2.57 16.63
CA ASP A 119 6.40 -3.53 17.69
C ASP A 119 5.21 -4.46 17.99
N ASP A 120 4.00 -3.94 17.88
CA ASP A 120 2.77 -4.67 18.21
C ASP A 120 1.90 -5.02 17.00
N LEU A 121 2.24 -4.51 15.82
CA LEU A 121 1.42 -4.63 14.63
C LEU A 121 2.24 -5.10 13.42
N PRO A 122 1.61 -5.72 12.43
CA PRO A 122 2.32 -6.27 11.26
C PRO A 122 2.69 -5.18 10.24
N ILE A 123 3.56 -4.25 10.65
CA ILE A 123 3.97 -3.09 9.84
C ILE A 123 5.44 -3.21 9.49
N VAL A 124 5.77 -3.09 8.21
CA VAL A 124 7.14 -3.21 7.72
C VAL A 124 7.46 -2.13 6.70
N THR A 125 8.75 -1.82 6.54
CA THR A 125 9.21 -0.92 5.49
C THR A 125 9.19 -1.63 4.13
N PRO A 126 9.17 -0.88 3.01
CA PRO A 126 9.33 -1.50 1.70
C PRO A 126 10.59 -2.37 1.59
N ALA A 127 11.73 -1.91 2.10
CA ALA A 127 12.98 -2.68 2.07
C ALA A 127 12.86 -3.99 2.86
N ALA A 128 12.27 -3.92 4.06
CA ALA A 128 12.06 -5.12 4.88
C ALA A 128 11.11 -6.11 4.20
N PHE A 129 10.06 -5.60 3.56
CA PHE A 129 9.12 -6.45 2.83
C PHE A 129 9.80 -7.13 1.65
N MET A 130 10.61 -6.43 0.88
CA MET A 130 11.39 -7.00 -0.22
C MET A 130 12.32 -8.10 0.27
N HIS A 131 13.00 -7.87 1.39
CA HIS A 131 13.88 -8.86 1.99
C HIS A 131 13.09 -10.12 2.36
N ARG A 132 11.90 -9.93 2.90
CA ARG A 132 11.00 -11.04 3.26
C ARG A 132 10.57 -11.84 2.03
N LEU A 133 10.23 -11.16 0.93
CA LEU A 133 9.86 -11.83 -0.32
C LEU A 133 11.00 -12.65 -0.92
N LYS A 134 12.21 -12.15 -0.83
CA LYS A 134 13.41 -12.86 -1.36
C LYS A 134 13.73 -14.13 -0.58
N ARG A 135 13.27 -14.22 0.67
CA ARG A 135 13.52 -15.38 1.52
C ARG A 135 12.49 -16.48 1.35
N GLN A 136 11.44 -16.25 0.59
CA GLN A 136 10.42 -17.25 0.31
C GLN A 136 10.90 -18.19 -0.81
N PRO A 137 10.68 -19.50 -0.68
CA PRO A 137 11.03 -20.45 -1.73
C PRO A 137 10.18 -20.28 -2.99
#